data_a886eb1862fe2336f7a4a920fc82a30e
#
_entry.id   a886eb1862fe2336f7a4a920fc82a30e
#
_cell.length_a   1.000
_cell.length_b   1.000
_cell.length_c   1.000
_cell.angle_alpha   90.00
_cell.angle_beta   90.00
_cell.angle_gamma   90.00
#
_symmetry.space_group_name_H-M   'P 1'
#
loop_
_entity.id
_entity.type
_entity.pdbx_description
1 polymer ?
#
loop_
_entity_poly.entity_id
_entity_poly.type
_entity_poly.pdbx_seq_one_letter_code
_entity_poly.pdbx_strand_id
1 'polypeptide(L)'
;MFKKDNRYVTRGVNEEVDIRLQLIMWSMIDKLKDEGNVELDYLQVFRIRKEGKKIVISQSQEVPEYSCTYEIEIEDVQIDDKIKVYVIDSGEYSIMLFTGEY
;
A
#
# COMPACT_ATOMS: atom_id res chain seq x y z
N MET A 1 -10.25 9.03 8.09
CA MET A 1 -8.85 8.83 7.69
C MET A 1 -8.82 8.04 6.39
N PHE A 2 -7.91 8.35 5.49
CA PHE A 2 -7.79 7.73 4.15
C PHE A 2 -9.08 7.79 3.33
N LYS A 3 -9.66 8.98 3.20
CA LYS A 3 -10.85 9.20 2.40
C LYS A 3 -10.58 8.80 0.95
N LYS A 4 -11.61 8.34 0.23
CA LYS A 4 -11.46 7.90 -1.17
C LYS A 4 -11.15 9.04 -2.12
N ASP A 5 -11.53 10.25 -1.80
CA ASP A 5 -11.13 11.43 -2.54
C ASP A 5 -9.80 11.97 -2.00
N ASN A 6 -9.11 12.76 -2.79
CA ASN A 6 -7.80 13.33 -2.42
C ASN A 6 -6.73 12.29 -2.09
N ARG A 7 -6.62 11.28 -2.91
CA ARG A 7 -5.56 10.28 -2.83
C ARG A 7 -4.55 10.53 -3.94
N TYR A 8 -3.29 10.59 -3.55
CA TYR A 8 -2.20 10.90 -4.47
C TYR A 8 -1.13 9.82 -4.42
N VAL A 9 -0.35 9.76 -5.48
CA VAL A 9 0.89 8.98 -5.51
C VAL A 9 1.99 9.90 -5.95
N THR A 10 3.22 9.65 -5.48
CA THR A 10 4.36 10.40 -5.97
C THR A 10 4.64 9.99 -7.41
N ARG A 11 5.39 10.85 -8.11
CA ARG A 11 5.83 10.53 -9.46
C ARG A 11 6.64 9.23 -9.49
N GLY A 12 7.52 9.03 -8.51
CA GLY A 12 8.32 7.81 -8.42
C GLY A 12 7.47 6.56 -8.30
N VAL A 13 6.47 6.56 -7.42
CA VAL A 13 5.55 5.43 -7.28
C VAL A 13 4.78 5.22 -8.57
N ASN A 14 4.28 6.28 -9.17
CA ASN A 14 3.48 6.16 -10.39
C ASN A 14 4.28 5.61 -11.57
N GLU A 15 5.56 5.92 -11.65
CA GLU A 15 6.42 5.42 -12.72
C GLU A 15 6.90 3.99 -12.50
N GLU A 16 7.13 3.59 -11.26
CA GLU A 16 7.79 2.33 -10.95
C GLU A 16 6.88 1.23 -10.42
N VAL A 17 5.72 1.58 -9.87
CA VAL A 17 4.78 0.60 -9.31
C VAL A 17 3.60 0.43 -10.25
N ASP A 18 3.39 -0.80 -10.70
CA ASP A 18 2.25 -1.13 -11.58
C ASP A 18 0.96 -0.62 -10.96
N ILE A 19 0.10 -0.01 -11.77
CA ILE A 19 -1.17 0.57 -11.29
C ILE A 19 -2.06 -0.45 -10.61
N ARG A 20 -2.01 -1.72 -11.02
CA ARG A 20 -2.80 -2.76 -10.39
C ARG A 20 -2.36 -2.98 -8.94
N LEU A 21 -1.07 -2.88 -8.65
CA LEU A 21 -0.55 -2.99 -7.30
C LEU A 21 -0.92 -1.76 -6.46
N GLN A 22 -0.88 -0.57 -7.06
CA GLN A 22 -1.34 0.64 -6.38
C GLN A 22 -2.79 0.50 -5.95
N LEU A 23 -3.66 0.04 -6.84
CA LEU A 23 -5.08 -0.14 -6.55
C LEU A 23 -5.31 -1.18 -5.46
N ILE A 24 -4.53 -2.26 -5.45
CA ILE A 24 -4.62 -3.28 -4.41
C ILE A 24 -4.26 -2.69 -3.05
N MET A 25 -3.20 -1.89 -2.98
CA MET A 25 -2.79 -1.27 -1.72
C MET A 25 -3.89 -0.34 -1.18
N TRP A 26 -4.48 0.50 -2.02
CA TRP A 26 -5.60 1.34 -1.61
C TRP A 26 -6.78 0.50 -1.14
N SER A 27 -7.11 -0.59 -1.84
CA SER A 27 -8.23 -1.44 -1.43
C SER A 27 -7.95 -2.19 -0.14
N MET A 28 -6.71 -2.53 0.18
CA MET A 28 -6.37 -3.12 1.48
C MET A 28 -6.64 -2.13 2.62
N ILE A 29 -6.34 -0.86 2.42
CA ILE A 29 -6.66 0.19 3.39
C ILE A 29 -8.17 0.33 3.53
N ASP A 30 -8.90 0.38 2.42
CA ASP A 30 -10.35 0.50 2.44
C ASP A 30 -11.01 -0.68 3.15
N LYS A 31 -10.52 -1.87 2.92
CA LYS A 31 -11.03 -3.07 3.57
C LYS A 31 -10.86 -3.00 5.09
N LEU A 32 -9.67 -2.61 5.54
CA LEU A 32 -9.39 -2.47 6.96
C LEU A 32 -10.30 -1.41 7.60
N LYS A 33 -10.47 -0.29 6.91
CA LYS A 33 -11.36 0.79 7.36
C LYS A 33 -12.80 0.34 7.46
N ASP A 34 -13.29 -0.37 6.44
CA ASP A 34 -14.68 -0.81 6.37
C ASP A 34 -15.01 -1.89 7.40
N GLU A 35 -14.07 -2.77 7.70
CA GLU A 35 -14.27 -3.81 8.71
C GLU A 35 -14.39 -3.23 10.12
N GLY A 36 -13.69 -2.13 10.40
CA GLY A 36 -13.83 -1.40 11.66
C GLY A 36 -13.29 -2.10 12.90
N ASN A 37 -12.61 -3.24 12.75
CA ASN A 37 -12.09 -4.01 13.89
C ASN A 37 -10.79 -3.43 14.45
N VAL A 38 -10.08 -2.65 13.65
CA VAL A 38 -8.79 -2.05 14.02
C VAL A 38 -8.84 -0.59 13.62
N GLU A 39 -8.44 0.28 14.54
CA GLU A 39 -8.32 1.70 14.24
C GLU A 39 -7.15 1.92 13.29
N LEU A 40 -7.36 2.71 12.24
CA LEU A 40 -6.31 3.00 11.26
C LEU A 40 -5.26 3.93 11.84
N ASP A 41 -4.00 3.54 11.70
CA ASP A 41 -2.87 4.44 11.92
C ASP A 41 -2.71 5.34 10.69
N TYR A 42 -2.23 6.55 10.90
CA TYR A 42 -1.99 7.49 9.81
C TYR A 42 -0.92 7.02 8.84
N LEU A 43 -0.04 6.14 9.27
CA LEU A 43 1.03 5.56 8.46
C LEU A 43 0.76 4.08 8.22
N GLN A 44 0.54 3.74 6.96
CA GLN A 44 0.43 2.35 6.53
C GLN A 44 1.70 1.98 5.76
N VAL A 45 2.29 0.85 6.10
CA VAL A 45 3.52 0.38 5.47
C VAL A 45 3.21 -0.82 4.60
N PHE A 46 3.59 -0.75 3.34
CA PHE A 46 3.42 -1.85 2.40
C PHE A 46 4.77 -2.36 1.94
N ARG A 47 4.89 -3.68 1.90
CA ARG A 47 6.05 -4.35 1.33
C ARG A 47 5.56 -5.26 0.22
N ILE A 48 6.19 -5.16 -0.94
CA ILE A 48 5.82 -5.94 -2.12
C ILE A 48 7.03 -6.75 -2.55
N ARG A 49 6.82 -8.04 -2.76
CA ARG A 49 7.86 -8.91 -3.29
C ARG A 49 7.25 -9.91 -4.27
N LYS A 50 8.07 -10.43 -5.14
CA LYS A 50 7.66 -11.47 -6.08
C LYS A 50 8.20 -12.82 -5.61
N GLU A 51 7.32 -13.81 -5.53
CA GLU A 51 7.65 -15.17 -5.20
C GLU A 51 7.14 -16.09 -6.32
N GLY A 52 8.05 -16.52 -7.22
CA GLY A 52 7.64 -17.28 -8.39
C GLY A 52 6.66 -16.51 -9.25
N LYS A 53 5.46 -17.03 -9.42
CA LYS A 53 4.39 -16.38 -10.18
C LYS A 53 3.51 -15.47 -9.34
N LYS A 54 3.72 -15.47 -8.03
CA LYS A 54 2.88 -14.70 -7.11
C LYS A 54 3.53 -13.38 -6.74
N ILE A 55 2.70 -12.38 -6.55
CA ILE A 55 3.08 -11.11 -5.94
C ILE A 55 2.52 -11.13 -4.52
N VAL A 56 3.37 -10.87 -3.54
CA VAL A 56 2.99 -10.86 -2.14
C VAL A 56 3.04 -9.42 -1.63
N ILE A 57 1.92 -8.94 -1.14
CA ILE A 57 1.79 -7.57 -0.62
C ILE A 57 1.47 -7.67 0.87
N SER A 58 2.34 -7.11 1.70
CA SER A 58 2.14 -7.06 3.14
C SER A 58 1.81 -5.65 3.57
N GLN A 59 0.76 -5.50 4.37
CA GLN A 59 0.36 -4.25 4.97
C GLN A 59 0.62 -4.32 6.47
N SER A 60 1.19 -3.26 7.04
CA SER A 60 1.39 -3.18 8.49
C SER A 60 1.22 -1.76 8.99
N GLN A 61 0.87 -1.64 10.27
CA GLN A 61 0.85 -0.38 11.00
C GLN A 61 1.33 -0.62 12.42
N GLU A 62 1.70 0.44 13.12
CA GLU A 62 2.30 0.34 14.45
C GLU A 62 1.31 0.49 15.61
N VAL A 63 0.36 1.41 15.51
CA VAL A 63 -0.52 1.76 16.63
C VAL A 63 -1.96 1.91 16.17
N PRO A 64 -2.84 0.98 16.52
CA PRO A 64 -2.53 -0.32 17.12
C PRO A 64 -1.80 -1.22 16.14
N GLU A 65 -1.00 -2.15 16.66
CA GLU A 65 -0.25 -3.06 15.80
C GLU A 65 -1.19 -3.95 15.00
N TYR A 66 -0.94 -4.01 13.70
CA TYR A 66 -1.74 -4.82 12.79
C TYR A 66 -0.91 -5.15 11.56
N SER A 67 -1.09 -6.35 11.05
CA SER A 67 -0.48 -6.72 9.77
C SER A 67 -1.37 -7.72 9.04
N CYS A 68 -1.31 -7.67 7.73
CA CYS A 68 -1.95 -8.67 6.89
C CYS A 68 -1.15 -8.83 5.59
N THR A 69 -1.37 -9.95 4.92
CA THR A 69 -0.68 -10.27 3.68
C THR A 69 -1.70 -10.68 2.63
N TYR A 70 -1.51 -10.17 1.43
CA TYR A 70 -2.34 -10.49 0.28
C TYR A 70 -1.46 -11.08 -0.82
N GLU A 71 -1.88 -12.20 -1.40
CA GLU A 71 -1.15 -12.84 -2.49
C GLU A 71 -2.01 -12.83 -3.75
N ILE A 72 -1.41 -12.51 -4.88
CA ILE A 72 -2.11 -12.49 -6.16
C ILE A 72 -1.17 -12.93 -7.27
N GLU A 73 -1.71 -13.66 -8.25
CA GLU A 73 -0.99 -13.95 -9.47
C GLU A 73 -1.32 -12.90 -10.50
N ILE A 74 -0.33 -12.15 -10.91
CA ILE A 74 -0.46 -11.14 -11.95
C ILE A 74 0.65 -11.38 -12.96
N GLU A 75 0.25 -11.58 -14.22
CA GLU A 75 1.21 -11.69 -15.31
C GLU A 75 1.73 -10.31 -15.70
N ASP A 76 2.92 -10.28 -16.26
CA ASP A 76 3.54 -9.06 -16.81
C ASP A 76 3.86 -7.97 -15.80
N VAL A 77 3.92 -8.32 -14.49
CA VAL A 77 4.43 -7.40 -13.48
C VAL A 77 5.91 -7.70 -13.27
N GLN A 78 6.72 -6.67 -13.42
CA GLN A 78 8.15 -6.77 -13.13
C GLN A 78 8.46 -6.06 -11.82
N ILE A 79 9.01 -6.81 -10.89
CA ILE A 79 9.52 -6.29 -9.63
C ILE A 79 10.96 -6.75 -9.55
N ASP A 80 11.89 -5.83 -9.79
CA ASP A 80 13.31 -6.15 -9.83
C ASP A 80 13.87 -6.48 -8.45
N ASP A 81 13.24 -5.95 -7.41
CA ASP A 81 13.66 -6.14 -6.03
C ASP A 81 12.45 -5.93 -5.13
N LYS A 82 12.69 -5.98 -3.83
CA LYS A 82 11.66 -5.69 -2.85
C LYS A 82 11.30 -4.20 -2.89
N ILE A 83 10.00 -3.91 -2.89
CA ILE A 83 9.49 -2.56 -2.87
C ILE A 83 8.91 -2.28 -1.49
N LYS A 84 9.24 -1.14 -0.91
CA LYS A 84 8.66 -0.68 0.34
C LYS A 84 8.04 0.69 0.11
N VAL A 85 6.74 0.77 0.41
CA VAL A 85 5.92 1.95 0.16
C VAL A 85 5.25 2.38 1.45
N TYR A 86 5.23 3.68 1.71
CA TYR A 86 4.40 4.27 2.75
C TYR A 86 3.13 4.84 2.13
N VAL A 87 2.03 4.71 2.85
CA VAL A 87 0.81 5.45 2.55
C VAL A 87 0.45 6.26 3.78
N ILE A 88 0.47 7.57 3.64
CA ILE A 88 0.34 8.50 4.76
C ILE A 88 -0.92 9.33 4.61
N ASP A 89 -1.70 9.42 5.68
CA ASP A 89 -2.84 10.32 5.75
C ASP A 89 -2.41 11.59 6.49
N SER A 90 -2.54 12.74 5.83
CA SER A 90 -2.17 14.03 6.40
C SER A 90 -3.38 14.83 6.91
N GLY A 91 -4.56 14.20 6.91
CA GLY A 91 -5.80 14.84 7.33
C GLY A 91 -6.64 15.30 6.13
N GLU A 92 -6.08 16.10 5.26
CA GLU A 92 -6.78 16.63 4.08
C GLU A 92 -6.62 15.75 2.85
N TYR A 93 -5.52 15.02 2.78
CA TYR A 93 -5.22 14.12 1.67
C TYR A 93 -4.40 12.96 2.16
N SER A 94 -4.28 11.93 1.34
CA SER A 94 -3.37 10.83 1.57
C SER A 94 -2.45 10.66 0.37
N ILE A 95 -1.25 10.16 0.63
CA ILE A 95 -0.23 10.02 -0.40
C ILE A 95 0.52 8.71 -0.26
N MET A 96 0.74 8.07 -1.38
CA MET A 96 1.57 6.87 -1.51
C MET A 96 2.93 7.28 -2.03
N LEU A 97 3.99 6.89 -1.33
CA LEU A 97 5.36 7.29 -1.66
C LEU A 97 6.34 6.18 -1.30
N PHE A 98 7.50 6.18 -1.95
CA PHE A 98 8.58 5.29 -1.54
C PHE A 98 9.18 5.76 -0.22
N THR A 99 9.73 4.84 0.55
CA THR A 99 10.33 5.18 1.85
C THR A 99 11.47 6.17 1.71
N GLY A 100 12.21 6.13 0.60
CA GLY A 100 13.29 7.08 0.32
C GLY A 100 12.81 8.48 -0.03
N GLU A 101 11.52 8.65 -0.33
CA GLU A 101 10.93 9.96 -0.65
C GLU A 101 10.31 10.64 0.57
N TYR A 102 10.31 9.95 1.68
CA TYR A 102 9.69 10.46 2.91
C TYR A 102 10.45 11.64 3.52
#